data_07a770a157422f4c71088cfc6c82fbce
#
_entry.id   07a770a157422f4c71088cfc6c82fbce
#
_cell.length_a   1.000
_cell.length_b   1.000
_cell.length_c   1.000
_cell.angle_alpha   90.00
_cell.angle_beta   90.00
_cell.angle_gamma   90.00
#
_symmetry.space_group_name_H-M   'P 1'
#
loop_
_entity.id
_entity.type
_entity.pdbx_description
1 polymer ?
#
loop_
_entity_poly.entity_id
_entity_poly.type
_entity_poly.pdbx_seq_one_letter_code
_entity_poly.pdbx_strand_id
1 'polypeptide(L)'
;CSGKSNMQWAVSQSNDPELERLAATFPKIRLITVPQVGTQTMQTDFDGEWKICTPETVADFSAVGYFFGRQLHQTLDVPIGLIDTAWGGSACEAWIPREVLESAGNYEALLAKWDKMAAEYDEEGIKRDYEEKLAEWKVKAEEARRDKKPVPRRPGLPRNPLVGQHRPANLYNGVLAPVVGYPIRGAIWYQGENNASRAHQYQDLFPLMIQTWRDKWGGEDFPFYWVQLADYRDEVAEPGDSDWAELREAQTMALKLPNSGQAVITDLGESHDIHPRNKQDVAKRLARWALAQDYGFELVYRSPQYKSHEVKGSKVLITFDVFGSQLDTHDVREVVGFAIAGESRKFEKANAKIIGTNQIEVWADGVEDPISVRYAWANNPICNVQNREHLPLTPFRTDQWDGITVGRVE
;
A
#
# COMPACT_ATOMS: atom_id res chain seq x y z
N CYS A 1 8.11 -8.66 6.56
CA CYS A 1 6.80 -8.00 6.41
C CYS A 1 6.97 -6.55 6.83
N SER A 2 6.81 -5.59 5.95
CA SER A 2 7.07 -4.19 6.23
C SER A 2 6.03 -3.29 5.57
N GLY A 3 5.92 -2.05 6.02
CA GLY A 3 4.98 -1.09 5.48
C GLY A 3 4.24 -0.29 6.54
N LYS A 4 2.95 -0.02 6.26
CA LYS A 4 2.09 0.84 7.05
C LYS A 4 1.07 0.03 7.87
N SER A 5 0.01 0.71 8.33
CA SER A 5 -1.04 0.12 9.17
C SER A 5 -1.72 -1.11 8.57
N ASN A 6 -1.86 -1.18 7.25
CA ASN A 6 -2.43 -2.34 6.57
C ASN A 6 -1.52 -3.59 6.64
N MET A 7 -0.19 -3.43 6.70
CA MET A 7 0.73 -4.52 6.99
C MET A 7 0.77 -4.84 8.49
N GLN A 8 0.72 -3.81 9.35
CA GLN A 8 0.68 -3.95 10.81
C GLN A 8 -0.62 -4.57 11.31
N TRP A 9 -1.70 -4.56 10.51
CA TRP A 9 -3.04 -5.04 10.89
C TRP A 9 -2.97 -6.46 11.43
N ALA A 10 -3.42 -6.64 12.67
CA ALA A 10 -3.26 -7.89 13.39
C ALA A 10 -4.26 -8.97 12.93
N VAL A 11 -3.92 -10.24 13.12
CA VAL A 11 -4.81 -11.38 12.87
C VAL A 11 -6.13 -11.23 13.63
N SER A 12 -6.07 -10.74 14.87
CA SER A 12 -7.25 -10.49 15.71
C SER A 12 -8.21 -9.42 15.14
N GLN A 13 -7.81 -8.69 14.12
CA GLN A 13 -8.60 -7.64 13.45
C GLN A 13 -8.99 -8.00 12.00
N SER A 14 -8.51 -9.15 11.49
CA SER A 14 -8.81 -9.64 10.13
C SER A 14 -10.20 -10.29 10.05
N ASN A 15 -10.58 -10.78 8.87
CA ASN A 15 -11.79 -11.62 8.75
C ASN A 15 -11.62 -12.92 9.53
N ASP A 16 -12.73 -13.40 10.13
CA ASP A 16 -12.82 -14.65 10.91
C ASP A 16 -11.71 -14.82 11.96
N PRO A 17 -11.41 -13.82 12.80
CA PRO A 17 -10.20 -13.78 13.61
C PRO A 17 -10.15 -14.91 14.65
N GLU A 18 -11.29 -15.37 15.16
CA GLU A 18 -11.34 -16.49 16.10
C GLU A 18 -10.97 -17.81 15.43
N LEU A 19 -11.48 -18.07 14.22
CA LEU A 19 -11.18 -19.29 13.47
C LEU A 19 -9.71 -19.32 13.04
N GLU A 20 -9.21 -18.18 12.54
CA GLU A 20 -7.81 -18.05 12.11
C GLU A 20 -6.84 -18.24 13.29
N ARG A 21 -7.18 -17.70 14.45
CA ARG A 21 -6.40 -17.89 15.67
C ARG A 21 -6.42 -19.35 16.15
N LEU A 22 -7.61 -19.98 16.22
CA LEU A 22 -7.74 -21.38 16.66
C LEU A 22 -6.98 -22.35 15.74
N ALA A 23 -6.88 -22.05 14.45
CA ALA A 23 -6.16 -22.86 13.47
C ALA A 23 -4.63 -22.62 13.49
N ALA A 24 -4.13 -21.64 14.24
CA ALA A 24 -2.73 -21.18 14.15
C ALA A 24 -1.75 -22.03 14.99
N THR A 25 -1.74 -23.35 14.78
CA THR A 25 -0.79 -24.26 15.43
C THR A 25 0.24 -24.71 14.41
N PHE A 26 1.29 -23.88 14.21
CA PHE A 26 2.35 -24.12 13.24
C PHE A 26 3.73 -24.09 13.89
N PRO A 27 4.22 -25.23 14.44
CA PRO A 27 5.48 -25.28 15.18
C PRO A 27 6.73 -24.98 14.34
N LYS A 28 6.62 -25.00 13.01
CA LYS A 28 7.69 -24.63 12.08
C LYS A 28 7.61 -23.16 11.60
N ILE A 29 6.60 -22.39 12.03
CA ILE A 29 6.54 -20.94 11.76
C ILE A 29 7.03 -20.18 12.99
N ARG A 30 7.90 -19.18 12.75
CA ARG A 30 8.45 -18.28 13.77
C ARG A 30 8.06 -16.84 13.47
N LEU A 31 7.70 -16.12 14.49
CA LEU A 31 7.22 -14.74 14.44
C LEU A 31 8.13 -13.85 15.30
N ILE A 32 8.57 -12.72 14.76
CA ILE A 32 9.23 -11.66 15.53
C ILE A 32 8.72 -10.30 15.06
N THR A 33 8.44 -9.41 16.01
CA THR A 33 8.05 -8.02 15.73
C THR A 33 9.16 -7.10 16.23
N VAL A 34 9.66 -6.23 15.35
CA VAL A 34 10.64 -5.21 15.68
C VAL A 34 9.94 -4.03 16.36
N PRO A 35 10.45 -3.54 17.51
CA PRO A 35 9.87 -2.37 18.18
C PRO A 35 9.86 -1.12 17.29
N GLN A 36 8.81 -0.30 17.44
CA GLN A 36 8.63 0.95 16.69
C GLN A 36 9.49 2.08 17.30
N VAL A 37 10.71 2.22 16.81
CA VAL A 37 11.66 3.25 17.23
C VAL A 37 11.91 4.22 16.06
N GLY A 38 11.42 5.47 16.19
CA GLY A 38 11.69 6.53 15.21
C GLY A 38 12.88 7.37 15.67
N THR A 39 13.98 7.35 14.92
CA THR A 39 15.23 8.02 15.30
C THR A 39 16.08 8.41 14.11
N GLN A 40 16.87 9.47 14.25
CA GLN A 40 17.91 9.85 13.29
C GLN A 40 19.24 9.14 13.53
N THR A 41 19.38 8.44 14.66
CA THR A 41 20.58 7.64 14.98
C THR A 41 20.34 6.19 14.59
N MET A 42 21.21 5.66 13.72
CA MET A 42 21.12 4.26 13.29
C MET A 42 21.26 3.32 14.48
N GLN A 43 20.29 2.46 14.65
CA GLN A 43 20.32 1.39 15.65
C GLN A 43 20.96 0.13 15.05
N THR A 44 21.63 -0.65 15.89
CA THR A 44 22.33 -1.88 15.47
C THR A 44 21.70 -3.14 16.05
N ASP A 45 20.75 -2.97 16.98
CA ASP A 45 20.08 -4.08 17.68
C ASP A 45 18.72 -3.62 18.19
N PHE A 46 17.87 -4.56 18.59
CA PHE A 46 16.56 -4.29 19.17
C PHE A 46 16.20 -5.36 20.21
N ASP A 47 15.38 -5.00 21.19
CA ASP A 47 14.81 -5.93 22.14
C ASP A 47 13.63 -6.70 21.50
N GLY A 48 13.82 -7.98 21.24
CA GLY A 48 12.82 -8.81 20.57
C GLY A 48 13.13 -10.31 20.72
N GLU A 49 12.08 -11.12 20.64
CA GLU A 49 12.15 -12.57 20.79
C GLU A 49 11.39 -13.27 19.67
N TRP A 50 12.00 -14.31 19.09
CA TRP A 50 11.32 -15.22 18.15
C TRP A 50 10.30 -16.09 18.87
N LYS A 51 9.04 -15.98 18.49
CA LYS A 51 7.94 -16.79 19.05
C LYS A 51 7.53 -17.88 18.08
N ILE A 52 7.18 -19.05 18.61
CA ILE A 52 6.51 -20.10 17.82
C ILE A 52 5.10 -19.63 17.51
N CYS A 53 4.62 -19.90 16.29
CA CYS A 53 3.24 -19.60 15.89
C CYS A 53 2.27 -20.53 16.63
N THR A 54 1.50 -19.93 17.55
CA THR A 54 0.42 -20.55 18.32
C THR A 54 -0.81 -19.65 18.31
N PRO A 55 -2.00 -20.14 18.75
CA PRO A 55 -3.20 -19.30 18.89
C PRO A 55 -2.99 -18.02 19.73
N GLU A 56 -2.06 -18.06 20.68
CA GLU A 56 -1.77 -16.92 21.56
C GLU A 56 -0.80 -15.92 20.90
N THR A 57 0.22 -16.41 20.20
CA THR A 57 1.29 -15.56 19.66
C THR A 57 0.93 -14.93 18.32
N VAL A 58 -0.01 -15.52 17.56
CA VAL A 58 -0.42 -15.02 16.23
C VAL A 58 -1.40 -13.86 16.32
N ALA A 59 -2.18 -13.76 17.40
CA ALA A 59 -3.30 -12.83 17.52
C ALA A 59 -2.92 -11.36 17.22
N ASP A 60 -1.78 -10.92 17.74
CA ASP A 60 -1.30 -9.55 17.59
C ASP A 60 -0.22 -9.39 16.48
N PHE A 61 0.07 -10.45 15.73
CA PHE A 61 1.01 -10.41 14.63
C PHE A 61 0.36 -9.93 13.33
N SER A 62 1.17 -9.38 12.39
CA SER A 62 0.74 -8.98 11.05
C SER A 62 -0.09 -10.07 10.37
N ALA A 63 -1.37 -9.79 10.07
CA ALA A 63 -2.25 -10.73 9.39
C ALA A 63 -1.75 -11.06 7.98
N VAL A 64 -1.36 -10.04 7.19
CA VAL A 64 -0.79 -10.27 5.86
C VAL A 64 0.47 -11.11 5.94
N GLY A 65 1.37 -10.80 6.90
CA GLY A 65 2.59 -11.58 7.12
C GLY A 65 2.30 -13.02 7.49
N TYR A 66 1.41 -13.23 8.45
CA TYR A 66 1.03 -14.57 8.90
C TYR A 66 0.38 -15.41 7.79
N PHE A 67 -0.64 -14.87 7.09
CA PHE A 67 -1.31 -15.62 6.04
C PHE A 67 -0.40 -15.92 4.85
N PHE A 68 0.50 -14.99 4.50
CA PHE A 68 1.54 -15.23 3.50
C PHE A 68 2.47 -16.37 3.92
N GLY A 69 3.04 -16.28 5.12
CA GLY A 69 3.96 -17.32 5.63
C GLY A 69 3.29 -18.67 5.82
N ARG A 70 2.04 -18.70 6.29
CA ARG A 70 1.23 -19.91 6.40
C ARG A 70 1.01 -20.56 5.03
N GLN A 71 0.64 -19.78 4.01
CA GLN A 71 0.45 -20.30 2.65
C GLN A 71 1.72 -20.91 2.09
N LEU A 72 2.87 -20.26 2.28
CA LEU A 72 4.16 -20.82 1.86
C LEU A 72 4.51 -22.09 2.64
N HIS A 73 4.36 -22.06 3.98
CA HIS A 73 4.62 -23.22 4.82
C HIS A 73 3.79 -24.44 4.40
N GLN A 74 2.48 -24.26 4.20
CA GLN A 74 1.58 -25.35 3.82
C GLN A 74 1.85 -25.90 2.42
N THR A 75 2.31 -25.07 1.49
CA THR A 75 2.58 -25.47 0.11
C THR A 75 3.96 -26.13 -0.04
N LEU A 76 4.96 -25.65 0.70
CA LEU A 76 6.36 -26.05 0.54
C LEU A 76 6.83 -27.05 1.60
N ASP A 77 6.10 -27.21 2.71
CA ASP A 77 6.49 -27.95 3.93
C ASP A 77 7.87 -27.54 4.49
N VAL A 78 8.22 -26.25 4.40
CA VAL A 78 9.48 -25.71 4.94
C VAL A 78 9.23 -24.84 6.16
N PRO A 79 10.22 -24.69 7.07
CA PRO A 79 10.14 -23.69 8.13
C PRO A 79 10.08 -22.28 7.59
N ILE A 80 9.27 -21.41 8.21
CA ILE A 80 9.12 -20.00 7.83
C ILE A 80 9.42 -19.11 9.03
N GLY A 81 10.31 -18.13 8.84
CA GLY A 81 10.53 -17.02 9.76
C GLY A 81 9.88 -15.74 9.22
N LEU A 82 9.08 -15.07 10.03
CA LEU A 82 8.39 -13.83 9.70
C LEU A 82 8.89 -12.70 10.59
N ILE A 83 9.50 -11.69 10.00
CA ILE A 83 9.96 -10.48 10.69
C ILE A 83 8.98 -9.37 10.35
N ASP A 84 8.25 -8.87 11.35
CA ASP A 84 7.34 -7.75 11.20
C ASP A 84 8.03 -6.44 11.63
N THR A 85 8.18 -5.52 10.68
CA THR A 85 8.75 -4.19 10.88
C THR A 85 7.72 -3.08 10.62
N ALA A 86 6.44 -3.42 10.42
CA ALA A 86 5.42 -2.47 10.00
C ALA A 86 5.14 -1.39 11.05
N TRP A 87 4.89 -0.16 10.57
CA TRP A 87 4.48 0.95 11.43
C TRP A 87 3.34 1.76 10.79
N GLY A 88 2.19 1.77 11.44
CA GLY A 88 1.00 2.49 10.99
C GLY A 88 1.23 3.96 10.73
N GLY A 89 0.66 4.48 9.63
CA GLY A 89 0.81 5.88 9.24
C GLY A 89 2.14 6.23 8.57
N SER A 90 3.06 5.30 8.34
CA SER A 90 4.40 5.61 7.81
C SER A 90 4.37 6.19 6.40
N ALA A 91 5.29 7.14 6.15
CA ALA A 91 5.63 7.63 4.83
C ALA A 91 6.81 6.82 4.24
N CYS A 92 6.86 6.67 2.92
CA CYS A 92 7.90 5.88 2.25
C CYS A 92 9.31 6.41 2.52
N GLU A 93 9.50 7.72 2.52
CA GLU A 93 10.78 8.38 2.81
C GLU A 93 11.35 8.09 4.19
N ALA A 94 10.51 7.69 5.15
CA ALA A 94 10.97 7.31 6.48
C ALA A 94 11.76 5.99 6.48
N TRP A 95 11.60 5.17 5.45
CA TRP A 95 12.25 3.87 5.27
C TRP A 95 13.52 3.92 4.43
N ILE A 96 14.00 5.12 4.08
CA ILE A 96 15.19 5.36 3.25
C ILE A 96 16.22 6.11 4.09
N PRO A 97 17.51 5.72 4.09
CA PRO A 97 18.58 6.50 4.72
C PRO A 97 18.59 7.94 4.21
N ARG A 98 18.88 8.89 5.11
CA ARG A 98 18.88 10.30 4.75
C ARG A 98 19.88 10.62 3.63
N GLU A 99 21.07 10.07 3.68
CA GLU A 99 22.13 10.26 2.69
C GLU A 99 21.73 9.80 1.28
N VAL A 100 20.86 8.80 1.18
CA VAL A 100 20.32 8.33 -0.10
C VAL A 100 19.32 9.34 -0.69
N LEU A 101 18.44 9.90 0.13
CA LEU A 101 17.51 10.95 -0.29
C LEU A 101 18.26 12.22 -0.71
N GLU A 102 19.31 12.61 0.02
CA GLU A 102 20.15 13.75 -0.31
C GLU A 102 20.90 13.55 -1.64
N SER A 103 21.41 12.35 -1.88
CA SER A 103 22.15 12.02 -3.10
C SER A 103 21.27 11.91 -4.35
N ALA A 104 19.99 11.59 -4.19
CA ALA A 104 19.05 11.44 -5.30
C ALA A 104 18.64 12.77 -5.96
N GLY A 105 18.77 13.91 -5.26
CA GLY A 105 18.59 15.25 -5.83
C GLY A 105 17.15 15.66 -6.14
N ASN A 106 16.14 14.91 -5.66
CA ASN A 106 14.72 15.19 -5.93
C ASN A 106 13.89 15.42 -4.65
N TYR A 107 14.56 15.48 -3.49
CA TYR A 107 13.90 15.49 -2.18
C TYR A 107 14.35 16.65 -1.29
N GLU A 108 15.04 17.66 -1.84
CA GLU A 108 15.58 18.80 -1.08
C GLU A 108 14.48 19.58 -0.35
N ALA A 109 13.33 19.85 -1.02
CA ALA A 109 12.21 20.56 -0.42
C ALA A 109 11.63 19.77 0.77
N LEU A 110 11.47 18.44 0.61
CA LEU A 110 11.01 17.53 1.66
C LEU A 110 11.98 17.55 2.86
N LEU A 111 13.28 17.42 2.60
CA LEU A 111 14.29 17.40 3.65
C LEU A 111 14.36 18.75 4.38
N ALA A 112 14.36 19.86 3.63
CA ALA A 112 14.40 21.21 4.19
C ALA A 112 13.19 21.50 5.09
N LYS A 113 11.99 21.03 4.72
CA LYS A 113 10.78 21.12 5.56
C LYS A 113 10.99 20.44 6.92
N TRP A 114 11.55 19.22 6.92
CA TRP A 114 11.83 18.49 8.15
C TRP A 114 12.95 19.11 8.99
N ASP A 115 13.99 19.66 8.34
CA ASP A 115 15.07 20.37 9.04
C ASP A 115 14.57 21.64 9.70
N LYS A 116 13.71 22.39 9.01
CA LYS A 116 13.03 23.56 9.59
C LYS A 116 12.17 23.14 10.79
N MET A 117 11.32 22.11 10.63
CA MET A 117 10.50 21.61 11.74
C MET A 117 11.36 21.16 12.93
N ALA A 118 12.50 20.52 12.70
CA ALA A 118 13.40 20.10 13.76
C ALA A 118 14.07 21.29 14.48
N ALA A 119 14.43 22.33 13.76
CA ALA A 119 15.03 23.54 14.31
C ALA A 119 14.02 24.38 15.13
N GLU A 120 12.75 24.36 14.74
CA GLU A 120 11.66 25.14 15.39
C GLU A 120 10.94 24.34 16.49
N TYR A 121 11.25 23.06 16.71
CA TYR A 121 10.55 22.22 17.66
C TYR A 121 10.87 22.57 19.11
N ASP A 122 9.88 23.11 19.84
CA ASP A 122 9.95 23.44 21.26
C ASP A 122 9.14 22.45 22.10
N GLU A 123 9.79 21.40 22.56
CA GLU A 123 9.13 20.36 23.37
C GLU A 123 8.61 20.90 24.71
N GLU A 124 9.34 21.83 25.34
CA GLU A 124 8.94 22.40 26.63
C GLU A 124 7.75 23.35 26.45
N GLY A 125 7.73 24.16 25.39
CA GLY A 125 6.60 25.00 25.03
C GLY A 125 5.34 24.18 24.78
N ILE A 126 5.45 23.11 24.02
CA ILE A 126 4.32 22.18 23.74
C ILE A 126 3.80 21.53 25.02
N LYS A 127 4.67 21.15 25.95
CA LYS A 127 4.26 20.59 27.25
C LYS A 127 3.53 21.66 28.12
N ARG A 128 4.05 22.89 28.18
CA ARG A 128 3.38 23.98 28.90
C ARG A 128 1.99 24.26 28.34
N ASP A 129 1.87 24.42 27.02
CA ASP A 129 0.58 24.64 26.35
C ASP A 129 -0.42 23.51 26.60
N TYR A 130 0.07 22.29 26.64
CA TYR A 130 -0.76 21.11 26.96
C TYR A 130 -1.24 21.16 28.40
N GLU A 131 -0.38 21.48 29.35
CA GLU A 131 -0.73 21.57 30.77
C GLU A 131 -1.77 22.65 31.03
N GLU A 132 -1.64 23.83 30.38
CA GLU A 132 -2.63 24.89 30.42
C GLU A 132 -3.99 24.44 29.88
N LYS A 133 -4.01 23.86 28.67
CA LYS A 133 -5.24 23.30 28.07
C LYS A 133 -5.85 22.20 28.92
N LEU A 134 -5.04 21.37 29.55
CA LEU A 134 -5.50 20.32 30.46
C LEU A 134 -6.12 20.88 31.73
N ALA A 135 -5.55 21.94 32.30
CA ALA A 135 -6.10 22.67 33.47
C ALA A 135 -7.46 23.28 33.13
N GLU A 136 -7.55 24.02 32.00
CA GLU A 136 -8.83 24.57 31.53
C GLU A 136 -9.89 23.46 31.29
N TRP A 137 -9.49 22.37 30.68
CA TRP A 137 -10.39 21.26 30.44
C TRP A 137 -10.91 20.64 31.73
N LYS A 138 -10.09 20.50 32.78
CA LYS A 138 -10.51 19.98 34.09
C LYS A 138 -11.66 20.81 34.66
N VAL A 139 -11.53 22.16 34.63
CA VAL A 139 -12.57 23.05 35.09
C VAL A 139 -13.87 22.86 34.28
N LYS A 140 -13.78 22.92 32.95
CA LYS A 140 -14.94 22.71 32.04
C LYS A 140 -15.58 21.35 32.22
N ALA A 141 -14.79 20.29 32.47
CA ALA A 141 -15.27 18.94 32.69
C ALA A 141 -16.03 18.81 34.03
N GLU A 142 -15.57 19.49 35.10
CA GLU A 142 -16.25 19.50 36.39
C GLU A 142 -17.56 20.29 36.31
N GLU A 143 -17.58 21.42 35.64
CA GLU A 143 -18.79 22.21 35.38
C GLU A 143 -19.83 21.41 34.59
N ALA A 144 -19.39 20.74 33.49
CA ALA A 144 -20.27 19.91 32.70
C ALA A 144 -20.88 18.72 33.50
N ARG A 145 -20.08 18.09 34.37
CA ARG A 145 -20.57 17.00 35.26
C ARG A 145 -21.58 17.53 36.27
N ARG A 146 -21.31 18.68 36.89
CA ARG A 146 -22.23 19.35 37.84
C ARG A 146 -23.55 19.69 37.15
N ASP A 147 -23.47 20.24 35.93
CA ASP A 147 -24.63 20.65 35.13
C ASP A 147 -25.32 19.50 34.38
N LYS A 148 -24.84 18.25 34.53
CA LYS A 148 -25.30 17.07 33.81
C LYS A 148 -25.25 17.21 32.27
N LYS A 149 -24.26 17.96 31.75
CA LYS A 149 -23.99 18.14 30.35
C LYS A 149 -22.91 17.14 29.85
N PRO A 150 -22.83 16.86 28.55
CA PRO A 150 -21.74 16.08 27.99
C PRO A 150 -20.37 16.67 28.34
N VAL A 151 -19.45 15.85 28.88
CA VAL A 151 -18.10 16.27 29.22
C VAL A 151 -17.32 16.53 27.94
N PRO A 152 -16.65 17.68 27.78
CA PRO A 152 -15.82 17.95 26.61
C PRO A 152 -14.70 16.90 26.45
N ARG A 153 -14.27 16.66 25.19
CA ARG A 153 -13.17 15.75 24.92
C ARG A 153 -11.88 16.26 25.61
N ARG A 154 -11.22 15.35 26.33
CA ARG A 154 -9.93 15.67 27.00
C ARG A 154 -8.87 16.00 25.94
N PRO A 155 -8.09 17.09 26.10
CA PRO A 155 -6.93 17.36 25.26
C PRO A 155 -5.91 16.22 25.36
N GLY A 156 -5.31 15.83 24.22
CA GLY A 156 -4.18 14.90 24.18
C GLY A 156 -2.85 15.66 24.18
N LEU A 157 -1.81 15.08 24.76
CA LEU A 157 -0.46 15.59 24.56
C LEU A 157 -0.07 15.39 23.07
N PRO A 158 0.33 16.45 22.35
CA PRO A 158 0.82 16.31 20.99
C PRO A 158 2.00 15.33 20.91
N ARG A 159 1.99 14.45 19.92
CA ARG A 159 3.11 13.53 19.70
C ARG A 159 4.30 14.32 19.14
N ASN A 160 5.51 13.95 19.57
CA ASN A 160 6.72 14.53 19.00
C ASN A 160 6.88 14.05 17.53
N PRO A 161 6.77 14.94 16.52
CA PRO A 161 6.87 14.55 15.13
C PRO A 161 8.28 14.11 14.75
N LEU A 162 9.30 14.55 15.49
CA LEU A 162 10.71 14.28 15.18
C LEU A 162 11.12 12.83 15.39
N VAL A 163 10.37 12.09 16.25
CA VAL A 163 10.56 10.66 16.49
C VAL A 163 9.41 9.83 15.91
N GLY A 164 8.61 10.45 15.04
CA GLY A 164 7.46 9.80 14.40
C GLY A 164 7.82 9.07 13.10
N GLN A 165 6.81 8.41 12.57
CA GLN A 165 6.89 7.53 11.40
C GLN A 165 6.86 8.26 10.04
N HIS A 166 6.88 9.59 10.03
CA HIS A 166 6.85 10.40 8.80
C HIS A 166 8.20 11.02 8.45
N ARG A 167 9.06 11.24 9.47
CA ARG A 167 10.33 11.91 9.27
C ARG A 167 11.27 11.02 8.44
N PRO A 168 11.87 11.55 7.35
CA PRO A 168 12.86 10.81 6.55
C PRO A 168 13.89 10.10 7.40
N ALA A 169 14.24 8.87 7.02
CA ALA A 169 15.19 7.98 7.66
C ALA A 169 14.82 7.45 9.07
N ASN A 170 13.82 7.99 9.75
CA ASN A 170 13.50 7.55 11.12
C ASN A 170 13.27 6.04 11.25
N LEU A 171 12.50 5.46 10.33
CA LEU A 171 12.15 4.04 10.37
C LEU A 171 13.26 3.17 9.79
N TYR A 172 13.98 3.69 8.81
CA TYR A 172 15.19 3.02 8.38
C TYR A 172 16.16 2.85 9.56
N ASN A 173 16.48 3.94 10.25
CA ASN A 173 17.46 3.91 11.34
C ASN A 173 17.01 3.11 12.56
N GLY A 174 15.75 3.22 12.96
CA GLY A 174 15.28 2.67 14.23
C GLY A 174 14.60 1.30 14.13
N VAL A 175 14.09 0.94 12.94
CA VAL A 175 13.31 -0.28 12.75
C VAL A 175 13.97 -1.24 11.78
N LEU A 176 14.47 -0.73 10.63
CA LEU A 176 15.01 -1.58 9.59
C LEU A 176 16.50 -1.89 9.79
N ALA A 177 17.31 -0.89 10.12
CA ALA A 177 18.75 -1.04 10.26
C ALA A 177 19.18 -2.15 11.23
N PRO A 178 18.49 -2.36 12.38
CA PRO A 178 18.80 -3.48 13.26
C PRO A 178 18.61 -4.87 12.64
N VAL A 179 17.86 -4.96 11.52
CA VAL A 179 17.57 -6.22 10.83
C VAL A 179 18.45 -6.40 9.59
N VAL A 180 19.06 -5.31 9.10
CA VAL A 180 19.97 -5.35 7.94
C VAL A 180 21.13 -6.31 8.21
N GLY A 181 21.40 -7.21 7.25
CA GLY A 181 22.41 -8.25 7.37
C GLY A 181 21.88 -9.58 7.93
N TYR A 182 20.66 -9.61 8.51
CA TYR A 182 20.00 -10.88 8.78
C TYR A 182 19.58 -11.53 7.45
N PRO A 183 19.89 -12.81 7.20
CA PRO A 183 19.53 -13.47 5.95
C PRO A 183 18.01 -13.51 5.75
N ILE A 184 17.53 -12.92 4.68
CA ILE A 184 16.12 -12.95 4.29
C ILE A 184 15.95 -13.63 2.93
N ARG A 185 14.79 -14.26 2.70
CA ARG A 185 14.41 -14.79 1.39
C ARG A 185 13.83 -13.71 0.49
N GLY A 186 13.16 -12.74 1.06
CA GLY A 186 12.50 -11.64 0.35
C GLY A 186 11.73 -10.74 1.29
N ALA A 187 11.10 -9.72 0.75
CA ALA A 187 10.27 -8.77 1.47
C ALA A 187 8.85 -8.69 0.89
N ILE A 188 7.86 -8.55 1.76
CA ILE A 188 6.51 -8.15 1.40
C ILE A 188 6.21 -6.77 1.99
N TRP A 189 5.56 -5.91 1.19
CA TRP A 189 5.34 -4.50 1.48
C TRP A 189 3.89 -4.08 1.30
N TYR A 190 3.32 -3.33 2.25
CA TYR A 190 1.98 -2.77 2.10
C TYR A 190 1.96 -1.34 2.65
N GLN A 191 2.08 -0.36 1.76
CA GLN A 191 2.11 1.07 2.07
C GLN A 191 1.78 1.86 0.79
N GLY A 192 1.41 3.13 0.93
CA GLY A 192 1.23 4.06 -0.18
C GLY A 192 0.31 5.21 0.22
N GLU A 193 -0.67 4.97 1.07
CA GLU A 193 -1.76 5.89 1.41
C GLU A 193 -1.26 7.26 1.93
N ASN A 194 -0.14 7.27 2.65
CA ASN A 194 0.44 8.52 3.19
C ASN A 194 1.22 9.33 2.15
N ASN A 195 1.55 8.71 1.02
CA ASN A 195 2.21 9.35 -0.11
C ASN A 195 1.24 9.66 -1.27
N ALA A 196 -0.07 9.35 -1.15
CA ALA A 196 -1.02 9.53 -2.25
C ALA A 196 -1.09 10.97 -2.76
N SER A 197 -1.05 11.97 -1.85
CA SER A 197 -1.01 13.39 -2.25
C SER A 197 0.24 13.79 -3.04
N ARG A 198 1.28 12.96 -3.05
CA ARG A 198 2.56 13.12 -3.75
C ARG A 198 2.86 11.91 -4.64
N ALA A 199 1.83 11.36 -5.27
CA ALA A 199 1.93 10.13 -6.06
C ALA A 199 2.93 10.24 -7.22
N HIS A 200 3.05 11.42 -7.83
CA HIS A 200 4.06 11.66 -8.87
C HIS A 200 5.49 11.48 -8.33
N GLN A 201 5.79 12.02 -7.13
CA GLN A 201 7.08 11.82 -6.47
C GLN A 201 7.30 10.34 -6.09
N TYR A 202 6.23 9.61 -5.78
CA TYR A 202 6.32 8.19 -5.41
C TYR A 202 6.78 7.29 -6.56
N GLN A 203 6.63 7.73 -7.83
CA GLN A 203 7.13 7.01 -8.99
C GLN A 203 8.65 6.76 -8.94
N ASP A 204 9.39 7.69 -8.33
CA ASP A 204 10.84 7.56 -8.12
C ASP A 204 11.17 7.09 -6.70
N LEU A 205 10.42 7.57 -5.70
CA LEU A 205 10.69 7.30 -4.29
C LEU A 205 10.55 5.81 -3.94
N PHE A 206 9.53 5.13 -4.46
CA PHE A 206 9.30 3.72 -4.16
C PHE A 206 10.34 2.79 -4.77
N PRO A 207 10.70 2.89 -6.05
CA PRO A 207 11.84 2.17 -6.61
C PRO A 207 13.16 2.46 -5.89
N LEU A 208 13.40 3.73 -5.50
CA LEU A 208 14.59 4.11 -4.73
C LEU A 208 14.66 3.39 -3.38
N MET A 209 13.54 3.28 -2.68
CA MET A 209 13.46 2.53 -1.41
C MET A 209 13.80 1.05 -1.63
N ILE A 210 13.19 0.41 -2.63
CA ILE A 210 13.43 -1.02 -2.91
C ILE A 210 14.90 -1.26 -3.23
N GLN A 211 15.48 -0.46 -4.13
CA GLN A 211 16.88 -0.61 -4.50
C GLN A 211 17.82 -0.35 -3.31
N THR A 212 17.53 0.68 -2.51
CA THR A 212 18.30 0.97 -1.28
C THR A 212 18.31 -0.23 -0.34
N TRP A 213 17.17 -0.88 -0.12
CA TRP A 213 17.12 -2.06 0.75
C TRP A 213 17.97 -3.19 0.17
N ARG A 214 17.86 -3.47 -1.13
CA ARG A 214 18.68 -4.48 -1.80
C ARG A 214 20.16 -4.22 -1.64
N ASP A 215 20.60 -2.97 -1.85
CA ASP A 215 22.00 -2.56 -1.68
C ASP A 215 22.50 -2.77 -0.25
N LYS A 216 21.66 -2.46 0.75
CA LYS A 216 22.00 -2.65 2.17
C LYS A 216 22.04 -4.12 2.59
N TRP A 217 21.36 -5.02 1.88
CA TRP A 217 21.47 -6.48 2.06
C TRP A 217 22.53 -7.15 1.19
N GLY A 218 23.41 -6.42 0.54
CA GLY A 218 24.55 -6.95 -0.22
C GLY A 218 24.44 -6.83 -1.72
N GLY A 219 23.45 -6.10 -2.24
CA GLY A 219 23.29 -5.80 -3.66
C GLY A 219 22.64 -6.91 -4.48
N GLU A 220 22.18 -7.99 -3.87
CA GLU A 220 21.36 -8.99 -4.56
C GLU A 220 19.91 -8.52 -4.73
N ASP A 221 19.36 -8.75 -5.91
CA ASP A 221 17.95 -8.45 -6.21
C ASP A 221 17.01 -9.45 -5.54
N PHE A 222 16.96 -9.48 -4.20
CA PHE A 222 16.02 -10.35 -3.50
C PHE A 222 14.58 -10.03 -3.88
N PRO A 223 13.64 -11.02 -3.87
CA PRO A 223 12.25 -10.83 -4.19
C PRO A 223 11.59 -9.76 -3.32
N PHE A 224 10.94 -8.78 -3.97
CA PHE A 224 10.22 -7.71 -3.30
C PHE A 224 8.79 -7.62 -3.86
N TYR A 225 7.81 -8.03 -3.06
CA TYR A 225 6.41 -8.06 -3.46
C TYR A 225 5.59 -7.06 -2.66
N TRP A 226 4.73 -6.31 -3.34
CA TRP A 226 3.91 -5.30 -2.66
C TRP A 226 2.43 -5.44 -2.96
N VAL A 227 1.64 -4.83 -2.09
CA VAL A 227 0.20 -4.68 -2.26
C VAL A 227 -0.06 -3.30 -2.87
N GLN A 228 -0.77 -3.28 -4.00
CA GLN A 228 -1.32 -2.05 -4.55
C GLN A 228 -2.44 -1.52 -3.64
N LEU A 229 -2.65 -0.21 -3.57
CA LEU A 229 -3.69 0.37 -2.72
C LEU A 229 -5.08 -0.20 -3.05
N ALA A 230 -5.80 -0.61 -2.00
CA ALA A 230 -7.20 -1.00 -2.09
C ALA A 230 -8.10 0.17 -2.50
N ASP A 231 -9.31 -0.12 -2.89
CA ASP A 231 -10.40 0.84 -3.02
C ASP A 231 -10.75 1.42 -1.63
N TYR A 232 -11.02 2.73 -1.59
CA TYR A 232 -11.27 3.46 -0.35
C TYR A 232 -12.01 4.77 -0.62
N ARG A 233 -12.82 5.24 0.33
CA ARG A 233 -13.76 6.36 0.29
C ARG A 233 -15.04 6.03 -0.47
N ASP A 234 -15.90 7.03 -0.64
CA ASP A 234 -17.15 6.86 -1.36
C ASP A 234 -16.89 6.60 -2.86
N GLU A 235 -17.73 5.77 -3.44
CA GLU A 235 -17.81 5.62 -4.89
C GLU A 235 -18.25 6.94 -5.52
N VAL A 236 -17.63 7.29 -6.63
CA VAL A 236 -18.03 8.49 -7.40
C VAL A 236 -18.65 8.08 -8.73
N ALA A 237 -19.79 8.71 -9.04
CA ALA A 237 -20.53 8.37 -10.24
C ALA A 237 -19.80 8.81 -11.52
N GLU A 238 -19.13 9.95 -11.50
CA GLU A 238 -18.50 10.55 -12.69
C GLU A 238 -16.98 10.34 -12.67
N PRO A 239 -16.37 10.07 -13.84
CA PRO A 239 -14.92 10.00 -13.96
C PRO A 239 -14.25 11.32 -13.58
N GLY A 240 -13.12 11.25 -12.89
CA GLY A 240 -12.38 12.43 -12.46
C GLY A 240 -10.92 12.12 -12.16
N ASP A 241 -10.24 13.10 -11.58
CA ASP A 241 -8.86 12.95 -11.12
C ASP A 241 -8.83 12.30 -9.74
N SER A 242 -7.75 11.56 -9.47
CA SER A 242 -7.59 10.81 -8.22
C SER A 242 -6.12 10.64 -7.88
N ASP A 243 -5.71 11.21 -6.75
CA ASP A 243 -4.38 11.01 -6.17
C ASP A 243 -4.13 9.52 -5.81
N TRP A 244 -5.18 8.82 -5.46
CA TRP A 244 -5.15 7.39 -5.16
C TRP A 244 -4.90 6.52 -6.39
N ALA A 245 -5.52 6.89 -7.53
CA ALA A 245 -5.29 6.24 -8.81
C ALA A 245 -3.87 6.50 -9.33
N GLU A 246 -3.37 7.74 -9.20
CA GLU A 246 -1.99 8.09 -9.52
C GLU A 246 -0.98 7.30 -8.66
N LEU A 247 -1.30 7.07 -7.38
CA LEU A 247 -0.42 6.26 -6.55
C LEU A 247 -0.42 4.78 -6.96
N ARG A 248 -1.59 4.22 -7.33
CA ARG A 248 -1.65 2.86 -7.89
C ARG A 248 -0.83 2.74 -9.18
N GLU A 249 -0.87 3.77 -10.03
CA GLU A 249 -0.03 3.84 -11.22
C GLU A 249 1.46 3.84 -10.84
N ALA A 250 1.87 4.69 -9.89
CA ALA A 250 3.25 4.75 -9.40
C ALA A 250 3.72 3.40 -8.83
N GLN A 251 2.87 2.70 -8.09
CA GLN A 251 3.14 1.34 -7.62
C GLN A 251 3.34 0.36 -8.78
N THR A 252 2.48 0.43 -9.81
CA THR A 252 2.58 -0.44 -11.00
C THR A 252 3.85 -0.16 -11.81
N MET A 253 4.27 1.11 -11.91
CA MET A 253 5.51 1.48 -12.60
C MET A 253 6.76 0.88 -11.96
N ALA A 254 6.75 0.57 -10.67
CA ALA A 254 7.85 -0.11 -9.97
C ALA A 254 8.06 -1.57 -10.42
N LEU A 255 7.11 -2.19 -11.13
CA LEU A 255 7.27 -3.53 -11.73
C LEU A 255 8.39 -3.62 -12.77
N LYS A 256 8.98 -2.48 -13.20
CA LYS A 256 10.20 -2.44 -14.01
C LYS A 256 11.44 -2.99 -13.27
N LEU A 257 11.42 -3.02 -11.94
CA LEU A 257 12.50 -3.59 -11.16
C LEU A 257 12.54 -5.11 -11.27
N PRO A 258 13.73 -5.73 -11.35
CA PRO A 258 13.84 -7.18 -11.38
C PRO A 258 13.31 -7.79 -10.07
N ASN A 259 12.92 -9.06 -10.10
CA ASN A 259 12.43 -9.82 -8.95
C ASN A 259 11.40 -9.07 -8.09
N SER A 260 10.47 -8.40 -8.76
CA SER A 260 9.41 -7.64 -8.10
C SER A 260 8.03 -8.11 -8.54
N GLY A 261 7.01 -7.83 -7.70
CA GLY A 261 5.64 -8.25 -7.99
C GLY A 261 4.59 -7.47 -7.19
N GLN A 262 3.39 -7.38 -7.75
CA GLN A 262 2.30 -6.58 -7.23
C GLN A 262 1.02 -7.41 -7.04
N ALA A 263 0.45 -7.39 -5.86
CA ALA A 263 -0.90 -7.86 -5.59
C ALA A 263 -1.90 -6.71 -5.81
N VAL A 264 -2.71 -6.79 -6.86
CA VAL A 264 -3.82 -5.86 -7.11
C VAL A 264 -5.01 -6.24 -6.26
N ILE A 265 -5.61 -5.28 -5.55
CA ILE A 265 -6.68 -5.51 -4.57
C ILE A 265 -7.80 -4.48 -4.64
N THR A 266 -8.12 -3.98 -5.83
CA THR A 266 -9.23 -3.03 -6.08
C THR A 266 -10.62 -3.60 -5.85
N ASP A 267 -10.72 -4.84 -5.43
CA ASP A 267 -11.92 -5.61 -5.10
C ASP A 267 -12.00 -6.03 -3.63
N LEU A 268 -11.03 -5.64 -2.81
CA LEU A 268 -10.92 -6.09 -1.41
C LEU A 268 -11.01 -4.94 -0.39
N GLY A 269 -11.23 -3.70 -0.84
CA GLY A 269 -11.33 -2.54 0.04
C GLY A 269 -12.64 -2.47 0.83
N GLU A 270 -12.69 -1.53 1.76
CA GLU A 270 -13.87 -1.16 2.53
C GLU A 270 -14.05 0.36 2.44
N SER A 271 -15.16 0.82 1.84
CA SER A 271 -15.38 2.24 1.50
C SER A 271 -15.13 3.21 2.66
N HIS A 272 -15.54 2.84 3.88
CA HIS A 272 -15.48 3.69 5.07
C HIS A 272 -14.38 3.30 6.05
N ASP A 273 -13.57 2.28 5.73
CA ASP A 273 -12.40 1.90 6.50
C ASP A 273 -11.18 1.72 5.57
N ILE A 274 -10.14 2.50 5.82
CA ILE A 274 -8.87 2.41 5.09
C ILE A 274 -8.14 1.07 5.35
N HIS A 275 -8.63 0.26 6.28
CA HIS A 275 -8.05 -1.00 6.72
C HIS A 275 -8.98 -2.18 6.39
N PRO A 276 -9.07 -2.62 5.12
CA PRO A 276 -9.91 -3.76 4.77
C PRO A 276 -9.49 -5.01 5.55
N ARG A 277 -10.49 -5.71 6.11
CA ARG A 277 -10.23 -6.87 6.99
C ARG A 277 -9.86 -8.15 6.24
N ASN A 278 -10.12 -8.22 4.94
CA ASN A 278 -9.74 -9.38 4.11
C ASN A 278 -8.22 -9.43 3.84
N LYS A 279 -7.44 -9.76 4.87
CA LYS A 279 -5.99 -9.93 4.76
C LYS A 279 -5.60 -11.29 4.18
N GLN A 280 -6.52 -12.25 4.22
CA GLN A 280 -6.34 -13.61 3.68
C GLN A 280 -6.10 -13.56 2.15
N ASP A 281 -6.99 -12.93 1.39
CA ASP A 281 -6.84 -12.84 -0.07
C ASP A 281 -5.69 -11.93 -0.48
N VAL A 282 -5.42 -10.86 0.25
CA VAL A 282 -4.21 -10.03 0.05
C VAL A 282 -2.95 -10.90 0.11
N ALA A 283 -2.79 -11.66 1.20
CA ALA A 283 -1.65 -12.52 1.41
C ALA A 283 -1.55 -13.66 0.39
N LYS A 284 -2.69 -14.24 0.00
CA LYS A 284 -2.76 -15.27 -1.05
C LYS A 284 -2.29 -14.75 -2.41
N ARG A 285 -2.65 -13.50 -2.77
CA ARG A 285 -2.16 -12.86 -4.00
C ARG A 285 -0.66 -12.61 -3.96
N LEU A 286 -0.10 -12.18 -2.82
CA LEU A 286 1.35 -12.08 -2.64
C LEU A 286 2.05 -13.45 -2.71
N ALA A 287 1.46 -14.48 -2.07
CA ALA A 287 2.03 -15.83 -2.07
C ALA A 287 2.08 -16.46 -3.47
N ARG A 288 1.13 -16.13 -4.36
CA ARG A 288 1.17 -16.57 -5.76
C ARG A 288 2.46 -16.10 -6.46
N TRP A 289 2.89 -14.86 -6.23
CA TRP A 289 4.15 -14.35 -6.78
C TRP A 289 5.34 -15.16 -6.28
N ALA A 290 5.45 -15.35 -4.96
CA ALA A 290 6.55 -16.12 -4.38
C ALA A 290 6.57 -17.56 -4.90
N LEU A 291 5.43 -18.25 -4.86
CA LEU A 291 5.34 -19.65 -5.31
C LEU A 291 5.74 -19.81 -6.78
N ALA A 292 5.31 -18.91 -7.66
CA ALA A 292 5.64 -19.00 -9.08
C ALA A 292 7.09 -18.57 -9.38
N GLN A 293 7.53 -17.42 -8.86
CA GLN A 293 8.82 -16.81 -9.24
C GLN A 293 10.00 -17.39 -8.45
N ASP A 294 9.81 -17.67 -7.16
CA ASP A 294 10.92 -18.09 -6.29
C ASP A 294 10.99 -19.60 -6.09
N TYR A 295 9.85 -20.29 -6.26
CA TYR A 295 9.74 -21.72 -6.00
C TYR A 295 9.32 -22.54 -7.24
N GLY A 296 9.12 -21.90 -8.40
CA GLY A 296 8.92 -22.55 -9.68
C GLY A 296 7.58 -23.30 -9.88
N PHE A 297 6.55 -22.93 -9.12
CA PHE A 297 5.22 -23.50 -9.30
C PHE A 297 4.55 -22.94 -10.57
N GLU A 298 3.99 -23.82 -11.36
CA GLU A 298 3.20 -23.45 -12.54
C GLU A 298 1.79 -23.01 -12.12
N LEU A 299 1.60 -21.71 -11.92
CA LEU A 299 0.30 -21.09 -11.61
C LEU A 299 0.21 -19.68 -12.19
N VAL A 300 -1.00 -19.21 -12.47
CA VAL A 300 -1.24 -17.82 -12.81
C VAL A 300 -1.13 -16.98 -11.54
N TYR A 301 -0.22 -16.01 -11.52
CA TYR A 301 0.13 -15.21 -10.35
C TYR A 301 0.03 -13.71 -10.58
N ARG A 302 -0.09 -13.29 -11.85
CA ARG A 302 -0.12 -11.87 -12.26
C ARG A 302 -1.53 -11.44 -12.61
N SER A 303 -1.94 -10.29 -12.13
CA SER A 303 -3.10 -9.57 -12.60
C SER A 303 -2.93 -9.18 -14.08
N PRO A 304 -3.98 -9.18 -14.90
CA PRO A 304 -3.92 -8.67 -16.27
C PRO A 304 -3.40 -7.23 -16.27
N GLN A 305 -2.63 -6.86 -17.29
CA GLN A 305 -2.02 -5.54 -17.44
C GLN A 305 -2.26 -4.97 -18.83
N TYR A 306 -2.47 -3.64 -18.91
CA TYR A 306 -2.51 -2.93 -20.17
C TYR A 306 -1.23 -3.17 -20.97
N LYS A 307 -1.38 -3.48 -22.27
CA LYS A 307 -0.27 -3.70 -23.21
C LYS A 307 -0.22 -2.65 -24.30
N SER A 308 -1.34 -2.47 -25.00
CA SER A 308 -1.45 -1.55 -26.14
C SER A 308 -2.89 -1.23 -26.44
N HIS A 309 -3.14 -0.19 -27.24
CA HIS A 309 -4.47 0.11 -27.77
C HIS A 309 -4.39 0.57 -29.21
N GLU A 310 -5.53 0.49 -29.89
CA GLU A 310 -5.74 0.96 -31.26
C GLU A 310 -7.09 1.67 -31.34
N VAL A 311 -7.11 2.87 -31.92
CA VAL A 311 -8.36 3.61 -32.18
C VAL A 311 -8.97 3.12 -33.48
N LYS A 312 -10.26 2.72 -33.46
CA LYS A 312 -11.03 2.21 -34.59
C LYS A 312 -12.34 3.01 -34.74
N GLY A 313 -12.27 4.13 -35.48
CA GLY A 313 -13.37 5.08 -35.53
C GLY A 313 -13.66 5.64 -34.14
N SER A 314 -14.92 5.60 -33.72
CA SER A 314 -15.33 6.07 -32.38
C SER A 314 -15.08 5.09 -31.23
N LYS A 315 -14.29 4.03 -31.46
CA LYS A 315 -13.99 3.00 -30.44
C LYS A 315 -12.50 2.84 -30.25
N VAL A 316 -12.13 2.38 -29.07
CA VAL A 316 -10.75 2.00 -28.73
C VAL A 316 -10.70 0.52 -28.42
N LEU A 317 -9.88 -0.23 -29.15
CA LEU A 317 -9.59 -1.63 -28.88
C LEU A 317 -8.33 -1.72 -28.04
N ILE A 318 -8.46 -2.21 -26.81
CA ILE A 318 -7.35 -2.34 -25.86
C ILE A 318 -6.93 -3.79 -25.76
N THR A 319 -5.64 -4.05 -25.85
CA THR A 319 -5.03 -5.37 -25.67
C THR A 319 -4.31 -5.45 -24.33
N PHE A 320 -4.47 -6.57 -23.65
CA PHE A 320 -3.88 -6.84 -22.35
C PHE A 320 -2.91 -8.03 -22.37
N ASP A 321 -1.87 -7.98 -21.54
CA ASP A 321 -1.12 -9.16 -21.16
C ASP A 321 -1.88 -9.89 -20.05
N VAL A 322 -2.29 -11.11 -20.30
CA VAL A 322 -3.11 -11.93 -19.38
C VAL A 322 -2.33 -13.10 -18.75
N PHE A 323 -1.04 -13.21 -19.04
CA PHE A 323 -0.07 -14.10 -18.41
C PHE A 323 -0.54 -15.57 -18.28
N GLY A 324 -1.04 -16.14 -19.37
CA GLY A 324 -1.50 -17.52 -19.42
C GLY A 324 -2.97 -17.76 -19.01
N SER A 325 -3.69 -16.67 -18.67
CA SER A 325 -5.12 -16.70 -18.35
C SER A 325 -5.96 -16.06 -19.47
N GLN A 326 -7.15 -15.60 -19.14
CA GLN A 326 -8.01 -14.79 -19.99
C GLN A 326 -8.85 -13.83 -19.17
N LEU A 327 -9.34 -12.78 -19.82
CA LEU A 327 -10.24 -11.79 -19.20
C LEU A 327 -11.60 -12.40 -18.88
N ASP A 328 -12.14 -11.98 -17.76
CA ASP A 328 -13.47 -12.30 -17.25
C ASP A 328 -14.01 -11.12 -16.46
N THR A 329 -15.25 -11.19 -16.01
CA THR A 329 -15.86 -10.19 -15.13
C THR A 329 -16.26 -10.82 -13.80
N HIS A 330 -16.20 -10.01 -12.72
CA HIS A 330 -16.72 -10.36 -11.41
C HIS A 330 -18.19 -9.92 -11.30
N ASP A 331 -19.03 -10.72 -10.63
CA ASP A 331 -20.45 -10.51 -10.30
C ASP A 331 -21.41 -10.39 -11.51
N VAL A 332 -21.18 -9.41 -12.38
CA VAL A 332 -22.06 -9.15 -13.53
C VAL A 332 -21.32 -9.32 -14.84
N ARG A 333 -22.07 -9.67 -15.92
CA ARG A 333 -21.47 -9.86 -17.25
C ARG A 333 -21.12 -8.55 -17.96
N GLU A 334 -21.76 -7.45 -17.57
CA GLU A 334 -21.44 -6.13 -18.08
C GLU A 334 -20.06 -5.70 -17.61
N VAL A 335 -19.23 -5.21 -18.53
CA VAL A 335 -17.89 -4.70 -18.21
C VAL A 335 -18.03 -3.28 -17.73
N VAL A 336 -17.58 -2.99 -16.51
CA VAL A 336 -17.64 -1.65 -15.89
C VAL A 336 -16.26 -1.18 -15.44
N GLY A 337 -16.14 0.14 -15.23
CA GLY A 337 -14.91 0.76 -14.71
C GLY A 337 -14.09 1.52 -15.74
N PHE A 338 -14.57 1.64 -17.00
CA PHE A 338 -13.89 2.38 -18.04
C PHE A 338 -14.42 3.82 -18.17
N ALA A 339 -13.50 4.72 -18.50
CA ALA A 339 -13.76 6.08 -18.90
C ALA A 339 -12.98 6.40 -20.17
N ILE A 340 -13.54 7.25 -21.05
CA ILE A 340 -12.98 7.60 -22.35
C ILE A 340 -13.04 9.12 -22.54
N ALA A 341 -12.06 9.70 -23.22
CA ALA A 341 -12.00 11.12 -23.54
C ALA A 341 -11.50 11.36 -24.97
N GLY A 342 -12.03 12.40 -25.61
CA GLY A 342 -11.53 12.98 -26.85
C GLY A 342 -10.62 14.19 -26.61
N GLU A 343 -10.49 15.09 -27.61
CA GLU A 343 -9.64 16.29 -27.58
C GLU A 343 -9.90 17.22 -26.39
N SER A 344 -11.15 17.28 -25.91
CA SER A 344 -11.53 18.09 -24.74
C SER A 344 -10.83 17.66 -23.44
N ARG A 345 -10.25 16.48 -23.40
CA ARG A 345 -9.67 15.81 -22.22
C ARG A 345 -10.67 15.60 -21.07
N LYS A 346 -11.95 15.81 -21.35
CA LYS A 346 -13.01 15.52 -20.37
C LYS A 346 -13.41 14.05 -20.49
N PHE A 347 -13.23 13.31 -19.41
CA PHE A 347 -13.59 11.90 -19.36
C PHE A 347 -15.10 11.73 -19.18
N GLU A 348 -15.68 10.78 -19.93
CA GLU A 348 -17.05 10.31 -19.80
C GLU A 348 -17.02 8.81 -19.46
N LYS A 349 -18.07 8.32 -18.80
CA LYS A 349 -18.26 6.88 -18.59
C LYS A 349 -18.31 6.17 -19.93
N ALA A 350 -17.56 5.11 -20.06
CA ALA A 350 -17.52 4.34 -21.28
C ALA A 350 -18.25 3.00 -21.16
N ASN A 351 -18.91 2.62 -22.26
CA ASN A 351 -19.31 1.25 -22.49
C ASN A 351 -18.08 0.41 -22.84
N ALA A 352 -18.07 -0.84 -22.41
CA ALA A 352 -16.97 -1.74 -22.72
C ALA A 352 -17.45 -3.18 -22.93
N LYS A 353 -16.70 -3.93 -23.74
CA LYS A 353 -17.01 -5.34 -24.03
C LYS A 353 -15.72 -6.13 -24.22
N ILE A 354 -15.63 -7.28 -23.55
CA ILE A 354 -14.53 -8.25 -23.76
C ILE A 354 -14.65 -8.87 -25.16
N ILE A 355 -13.55 -8.83 -25.91
CA ILE A 355 -13.40 -9.40 -27.24
C ILE A 355 -12.34 -10.49 -27.18
N GLY A 356 -12.77 -11.75 -27.39
CA GLY A 356 -11.84 -12.90 -27.28
C GLY A 356 -11.33 -13.11 -25.84
N THR A 357 -10.03 -13.35 -25.70
CA THR A 357 -9.44 -13.75 -24.41
C THR A 357 -8.69 -12.63 -23.70
N ASN A 358 -8.24 -11.59 -24.42
CA ASN A 358 -7.30 -10.58 -23.91
C ASN A 358 -7.52 -9.18 -24.48
N GLN A 359 -8.70 -8.90 -25.05
CA GLN A 359 -9.01 -7.58 -25.58
C GLN A 359 -10.33 -7.04 -25.03
N ILE A 360 -10.42 -5.72 -24.92
CA ILE A 360 -11.65 -5.01 -24.56
C ILE A 360 -11.84 -3.87 -25.57
N GLU A 361 -13.05 -3.81 -26.16
CA GLU A 361 -13.51 -2.69 -26.97
C GLU A 361 -14.21 -1.68 -26.05
N VAL A 362 -13.84 -0.39 -26.15
CA VAL A 362 -14.33 0.70 -25.28
C VAL A 362 -14.87 1.83 -26.15
N TRP A 363 -16.02 2.40 -25.79
CA TRP A 363 -16.64 3.54 -26.53
C TRP A 363 -17.61 4.33 -25.63
N ALA A 364 -17.94 5.55 -26.03
CA ALA A 364 -19.05 6.32 -25.48
C ALA A 364 -19.75 7.09 -26.58
N ASP A 365 -21.06 7.24 -26.47
CA ASP A 365 -21.88 7.92 -27.54
C ASP A 365 -21.51 9.39 -27.70
N GLY A 366 -21.00 10.04 -26.64
CA GLY A 366 -20.57 11.44 -26.64
C GLY A 366 -19.14 11.69 -27.18
N VAL A 367 -18.37 10.62 -27.51
CA VAL A 367 -16.96 10.73 -27.90
C VAL A 367 -16.74 10.08 -29.26
N GLU A 368 -16.83 10.90 -30.33
CA GLU A 368 -16.65 10.41 -31.69
C GLU A 368 -15.19 10.14 -32.05
N ASP A 369 -14.26 10.98 -31.55
CA ASP A 369 -12.81 10.86 -31.75
C ASP A 369 -12.08 10.62 -30.43
N PRO A 370 -12.03 9.37 -29.96
CA PRO A 370 -11.41 9.04 -28.70
C PRO A 370 -9.87 9.13 -28.76
N ILE A 371 -9.27 9.73 -27.72
CA ILE A 371 -7.80 9.88 -27.59
C ILE A 371 -7.28 9.09 -26.39
N SER A 372 -8.04 9.01 -25.30
CA SER A 372 -7.60 8.36 -24.07
C SER A 372 -8.69 7.50 -23.45
N VAL A 373 -8.25 6.42 -22.80
CA VAL A 373 -9.06 5.53 -21.97
C VAL A 373 -8.40 5.37 -20.62
N ARG A 374 -9.21 5.39 -19.56
CA ARG A 374 -8.79 5.05 -18.19
C ARG A 374 -9.64 3.90 -17.65
N TYR A 375 -9.04 3.05 -16.83
CA TYR A 375 -9.73 1.97 -16.14
C TYR A 375 -9.46 2.03 -14.64
N ALA A 376 -10.52 1.91 -13.82
CA ALA A 376 -10.47 1.94 -12.37
C ALA A 376 -9.73 3.19 -11.83
N TRP A 377 -9.90 4.35 -12.50
CA TRP A 377 -9.21 5.59 -12.20
C TRP A 377 -10.01 6.44 -11.19
N ALA A 378 -10.10 5.97 -9.96
CA ALA A 378 -10.79 6.64 -8.85
C ALA A 378 -10.22 6.17 -7.51
N ASN A 379 -10.58 6.85 -6.42
CA ASN A 379 -10.24 6.40 -5.06
C ASN A 379 -10.90 5.06 -4.76
N ASN A 380 -12.20 4.97 -5.01
CA ASN A 380 -13.02 3.76 -4.90
C ASN A 380 -13.70 3.51 -6.25
N PRO A 381 -13.03 2.82 -7.18
CA PRO A 381 -13.55 2.61 -8.52
C PRO A 381 -14.61 1.49 -8.52
N ILE A 382 -15.73 1.76 -9.16
CA ILE A 382 -16.69 0.72 -9.56
C ILE A 382 -16.10 0.02 -10.78
N CYS A 383 -15.49 -1.15 -10.58
CA CYS A 383 -14.83 -1.90 -11.65
C CYS A 383 -14.94 -3.42 -11.40
N ASN A 384 -14.99 -4.21 -12.48
CA ASN A 384 -15.23 -5.65 -12.34
C ASN A 384 -14.41 -6.55 -13.28
N VAL A 385 -13.45 -6.01 -14.03
CA VAL A 385 -12.62 -6.86 -14.90
C VAL A 385 -11.57 -7.59 -14.08
N GLN A 386 -11.45 -8.87 -14.30
CA GLN A 386 -10.47 -9.77 -13.68
C GLN A 386 -10.01 -10.84 -14.68
N ASN A 387 -9.13 -11.71 -14.26
CA ASN A 387 -8.89 -12.96 -14.97
C ASN A 387 -9.67 -14.13 -14.35
N ARG A 388 -9.60 -15.31 -14.96
CA ARG A 388 -10.29 -16.52 -14.46
C ARG A 388 -9.84 -16.98 -13.07
N GLU A 389 -8.67 -16.57 -12.64
CA GLU A 389 -8.11 -16.85 -11.31
C GLU A 389 -8.51 -15.79 -10.27
N HIS A 390 -9.47 -14.93 -10.63
CA HIS A 390 -9.99 -13.84 -9.79
C HIS A 390 -8.92 -12.82 -9.37
N LEU A 391 -7.94 -12.57 -10.24
CA LEU A 391 -7.00 -11.48 -10.07
C LEU A 391 -7.52 -10.26 -10.85
N PRO A 392 -7.79 -9.12 -10.19
CA PRO A 392 -8.35 -7.93 -10.83
C PRO A 392 -7.44 -7.39 -11.94
N LEU A 393 -8.03 -6.82 -12.98
CA LEU A 393 -7.29 -6.03 -13.96
C LEU A 393 -6.60 -4.85 -13.27
N THR A 394 -5.32 -4.72 -13.51
CA THR A 394 -4.52 -3.60 -12.98
C THR A 394 -5.07 -2.27 -13.49
N PRO A 395 -5.39 -1.30 -12.61
CA PRO A 395 -5.77 0.04 -13.02
C PRO A 395 -4.74 0.67 -13.95
N PHE A 396 -5.21 1.38 -14.98
CA PHE A 396 -4.33 2.01 -15.97
C PHE A 396 -4.96 3.24 -16.62
N ARG A 397 -4.12 4.02 -17.29
CA ARG A 397 -4.50 5.04 -18.29
C ARG A 397 -3.68 4.88 -19.56
N THR A 398 -4.23 5.34 -20.67
CA THR A 398 -3.52 5.37 -21.97
C THR A 398 -2.91 6.74 -22.28
N ASP A 399 -3.31 7.78 -21.55
CA ASP A 399 -2.78 9.13 -21.68
C ASP A 399 -1.48 9.35 -20.89
N GLN A 400 -0.76 10.42 -21.26
CA GLN A 400 0.44 10.91 -20.58
C GLN A 400 0.19 12.34 -20.03
N TRP A 401 -1.06 12.69 -19.75
CA TRP A 401 -1.39 14.01 -19.23
C TRP A 401 -0.95 14.14 -17.77
N ASP A 402 -0.57 15.38 -17.41
CA ASP A 402 -0.19 15.66 -16.03
C ASP A 402 -1.32 15.32 -15.05
N GLY A 403 -0.98 14.57 -14.03
CA GLY A 403 -1.88 14.26 -12.92
C GLY A 403 -1.96 15.39 -11.91
N ILE A 404 -2.91 15.30 -10.98
CA ILE A 404 -3.11 16.33 -9.93
C ILE A 404 -1.99 16.37 -8.90
N THR A 405 -1.13 15.38 -8.84
CA THR A 405 0.00 15.31 -7.88
C THR A 405 1.32 15.79 -8.49
N VAL A 406 1.37 16.15 -9.78
CA VAL A 406 2.56 16.71 -10.43
C VAL A 406 2.98 18.00 -9.73
N GLY A 407 4.27 18.13 -9.42
CA GLY A 407 4.84 19.29 -8.71
C GLY A 407 4.59 19.30 -7.19
N ARG A 408 3.88 18.36 -6.64
CA ARG A 408 3.74 18.20 -5.18
C ARG A 408 4.92 17.41 -4.63
N VAL A 409 5.74 18.06 -3.81
CA VAL A 409 7.04 17.49 -3.34
C VAL A 409 7.18 17.43 -1.82
N GLU A 410 6.23 18.02 -1.05
CA GLU A 410 6.27 18.10 0.41
C GLU A 410 4.87 17.88 1.09
#